data_806cb60c0850ba4561404a0218ce8523
#
_entry.id   806cb60c0850ba4561404a0218ce8523
#
_cell.length_a   1.000
_cell.length_b   1.000
_cell.length_c   1.000
_cell.angle_alpha   90.00
_cell.angle_beta   90.00
_cell.angle_gamma   90.00
#
_symmetry.space_group_name_H-M   'P 1'
#
loop_
_entity.id
_entity.type
_entity.pdbx_description
1 polymer ?
#
loop_
_entity_poly.entity_id
_entity_poly.type
_entity_poly.pdbx_seq_one_letter_code
_entity_poly.pdbx_strand_id
1 'polypeptide(L)'
;MPFIAKHKTTGERIDITRLENPRSVLGASDVVCPICDHAMTIKAGAIKRHHFAHMPGREDCPYAIYSAGETQEHRDAKELLRSEMSQMFGEYTDAVGELEVYLPEMLNAKWRIADVLFTFPNGWRIAHEAQLAAISTEDLAARTEDYNSQGIDVFWWFGRDALKQRANLEWSMAIYGFFLQIEISDTKDQFKTVVLHSADRAAD
;
A
#
# COMPACT_ATOMS: atom_id res chain seq x y z
N MET A 1 -5.96 -5.77 -7.96
CA MET A 1 -5.00 -6.11 -9.06
C MET A 1 -3.59 -5.83 -8.54
N PRO A 2 -2.88 -6.85 -8.03
CA PRO A 2 -1.64 -6.67 -7.27
C PRO A 2 -0.43 -6.30 -8.14
N PHE A 3 0.52 -5.59 -7.51
CA PHE A 3 1.81 -5.26 -8.11
C PHE A 3 2.86 -6.34 -7.88
N ILE A 4 2.62 -7.23 -6.91
CA ILE A 4 3.60 -8.20 -6.47
C ILE A 4 3.20 -9.61 -6.88
N ALA A 5 4.18 -10.34 -7.40
CA ALA A 5 4.15 -11.78 -7.63
C ALA A 5 5.44 -12.40 -7.09
N LYS A 6 5.58 -13.71 -7.17
CA LYS A 6 6.87 -14.38 -7.02
C LYS A 6 7.17 -15.23 -8.25
N HIS A 7 8.45 -15.38 -8.54
CA HIS A 7 8.92 -16.28 -9.60
C HIS A 7 8.71 -17.73 -9.17
N LYS A 8 8.02 -18.49 -10.01
CA LYS A 8 7.60 -19.86 -9.71
C LYS A 8 8.75 -20.80 -9.31
N THR A 9 9.89 -20.66 -9.95
CA THR A 9 11.02 -21.57 -9.76
C THR A 9 11.99 -21.08 -8.70
N THR A 10 12.33 -19.78 -8.70
CA THR A 10 13.33 -19.21 -7.77
C THR A 10 12.73 -18.77 -6.45
N GLY A 11 11.40 -18.53 -6.39
CA GLY A 11 10.73 -17.96 -5.24
C GLY A 11 10.96 -16.45 -5.06
N GLU A 12 11.75 -15.82 -5.94
CA GLU A 12 12.05 -14.40 -5.85
C GLU A 12 10.80 -13.54 -5.97
N ARG A 13 10.72 -12.53 -5.12
CA ARG A 13 9.67 -11.52 -5.15
C ARG A 13 9.84 -10.64 -6.39
N ILE A 14 8.77 -10.49 -7.15
CA ILE A 14 8.70 -9.68 -8.36
C ILE A 14 7.80 -8.48 -8.10
N ASP A 15 8.36 -7.29 -8.19
CA ASP A 15 7.64 -6.02 -8.19
C ASP A 15 7.52 -5.52 -9.64
N ILE A 16 6.32 -5.62 -10.22
CA ILE A 16 6.09 -5.28 -11.62
C ILE A 16 6.27 -3.79 -11.91
N THR A 17 6.17 -2.93 -10.90
CA THR A 17 6.33 -1.48 -11.06
C THR A 17 7.78 -1.08 -11.35
N ARG A 18 8.73 -1.98 -11.08
CA ARG A 18 10.16 -1.80 -11.37
C ARG A 18 10.55 -2.31 -12.75
N LEU A 19 9.61 -2.86 -13.51
CA LEU A 19 9.87 -3.46 -14.82
C LEU A 19 9.30 -2.57 -15.94
N GLU A 20 10.16 -2.04 -16.78
CA GLU A 20 9.74 -1.25 -17.94
C GLU A 20 8.91 -2.08 -18.93
N ASN A 21 9.39 -3.28 -19.24
CA ASN A 21 8.73 -4.22 -20.15
C ASN A 21 8.54 -5.59 -19.49
N PRO A 22 7.52 -5.78 -18.63
CA PRO A 22 7.37 -7.02 -17.86
C PRO A 22 7.31 -8.28 -18.71
N ARG A 23 6.65 -8.22 -19.89
CA ARG A 23 6.48 -9.37 -20.78
C ARG A 23 7.75 -9.78 -21.54
N SER A 24 8.76 -8.92 -21.58
CA SER A 24 10.04 -9.26 -22.21
C SER A 24 10.97 -10.01 -21.26
N VAL A 25 10.75 -9.90 -19.95
CA VAL A 25 11.62 -10.48 -18.92
C VAL A 25 10.94 -11.58 -18.10
N LEU A 26 9.61 -11.68 -18.16
CA LEU A 26 8.83 -12.67 -17.42
C LEU A 26 8.02 -13.53 -18.39
N GLY A 27 8.18 -14.84 -18.32
CA GLY A 27 7.34 -15.79 -19.01
C GLY A 27 5.92 -15.82 -18.40
N ALA A 28 4.91 -16.07 -19.23
CA ALA A 28 3.52 -16.11 -18.77
C ALA A 28 3.24 -17.20 -17.71
N SER A 29 4.06 -18.25 -17.66
CA SER A 29 3.98 -19.37 -16.71
C SER A 29 4.88 -19.21 -15.50
N ASP A 30 5.68 -18.15 -15.43
CA ASP A 30 6.75 -18.01 -14.43
C ASP A 30 6.30 -17.27 -13.19
N VAL A 31 5.11 -16.68 -13.22
CA VAL A 31 4.60 -15.85 -12.13
C VAL A 31 3.46 -16.51 -11.37
N VAL A 32 3.60 -16.55 -10.06
CA VAL A 32 2.61 -17.09 -9.13
C VAL A 32 2.34 -16.12 -8.00
N CYS A 33 1.18 -16.27 -7.36
CA CYS A 33 0.83 -15.49 -6.19
C CYS A 33 1.79 -15.79 -5.03
N PRO A 34 2.32 -14.77 -4.33
CA PRO A 34 3.24 -14.99 -3.21
C PRO A 34 2.60 -15.67 -1.99
N ILE A 35 1.25 -15.67 -1.92
CA ILE A 35 0.51 -16.22 -0.76
C ILE A 35 0.01 -17.63 -1.04
N CYS A 36 -0.62 -17.88 -2.21
CA CYS A 36 -1.31 -19.15 -2.48
C CYS A 36 -0.65 -19.98 -3.59
N ASP A 37 0.45 -19.56 -4.16
CA ASP A 37 1.18 -20.22 -5.25
C ASP A 37 0.37 -20.45 -6.55
N HIS A 38 -0.85 -19.92 -6.62
CA HIS A 38 -1.67 -20.04 -7.83
C HIS A 38 -1.11 -19.16 -8.95
N ALA A 39 -1.26 -19.62 -10.19
CA ALA A 39 -0.77 -18.91 -11.36
C ALA A 39 -1.39 -17.51 -11.48
N MET A 40 -0.57 -16.56 -11.90
CA MET A 40 -0.99 -15.19 -12.18
C MET A 40 -0.73 -14.83 -13.64
N THR A 41 -1.51 -13.89 -14.17
CA THR A 41 -1.31 -13.31 -15.50
C THR A 41 -0.66 -11.93 -15.38
N ILE A 42 0.21 -11.62 -16.34
CA ILE A 42 0.87 -10.31 -16.48
C ILE A 42 -0.06 -9.38 -17.28
N LYS A 43 -0.54 -8.34 -16.67
CA LYS A 43 -1.32 -7.27 -17.28
C LYS A 43 -0.43 -6.06 -17.53
N ALA A 44 0.19 -6.00 -18.69
CA ALA A 44 1.09 -4.93 -19.10
C ALA A 44 0.61 -4.35 -20.44
N GLY A 45 -0.29 -3.38 -20.36
CA GLY A 45 -0.83 -2.61 -21.49
C GLY A 45 -0.49 -1.12 -21.35
N ALA A 46 -0.71 -0.35 -22.43
CA ALA A 46 -0.37 1.06 -22.48
C ALA A 46 -1.29 1.99 -21.65
N ILE A 47 -2.49 1.51 -21.27
CA ILE A 47 -3.51 2.37 -20.66
C ILE A 47 -3.50 2.29 -19.12
N LYS A 48 -3.37 1.07 -18.58
CA LYS A 48 -3.38 0.81 -17.14
C LYS A 48 -1.97 0.54 -16.65
N ARG A 49 -1.70 0.87 -15.37
CA ARG A 49 -0.46 0.46 -14.70
C ARG A 49 -0.25 -1.04 -14.85
N HIS A 50 0.99 -1.44 -15.03
CA HIS A 50 1.36 -2.85 -15.06
C HIS A 50 1.00 -3.50 -13.73
N HIS A 51 0.36 -4.66 -13.77
CA HIS A 51 -0.06 -5.40 -12.57
C HIS A 51 -0.20 -6.88 -12.87
N PHE A 52 -0.26 -7.68 -11.84
CA PHE A 52 -0.61 -9.09 -11.92
C PHE A 52 -2.11 -9.30 -11.68
N ALA A 53 -2.65 -10.42 -12.13
CA ALA A 53 -4.00 -10.84 -11.83
C ALA A 53 -4.03 -12.34 -11.59
N HIS A 54 -4.74 -12.80 -10.55
CA HIS A 54 -4.97 -14.23 -10.35
C HIS A 54 -5.69 -14.84 -11.57
N MET A 55 -5.30 -16.06 -11.88
CA MET A 55 -6.15 -16.92 -12.71
C MET A 55 -7.40 -17.31 -11.89
N PRO A 56 -8.55 -17.59 -12.53
CA PRO A 56 -9.75 -18.03 -11.84
C PRO A 56 -9.52 -19.25 -10.93
N GLY A 57 -10.30 -19.39 -9.87
CA GLY A 57 -10.31 -20.55 -8.98
C GLY A 57 -9.58 -20.35 -7.63
N ARG A 58 -9.19 -19.13 -7.28
CA ARG A 58 -8.59 -18.78 -5.97
C ARG A 58 -9.06 -17.41 -5.48
N GLU A 59 -10.36 -17.21 -5.56
CA GLU A 59 -11.05 -16.00 -5.10
C GLU A 59 -10.99 -15.87 -3.57
N ASP A 60 -10.71 -16.95 -2.85
CA ASP A 60 -10.50 -17.04 -1.39
C ASP A 60 -9.11 -16.56 -0.95
N CYS A 61 -8.18 -16.38 -1.88
CA CYS A 61 -6.83 -15.92 -1.55
C CYS A 61 -6.85 -14.50 -0.96
N PRO A 62 -6.13 -14.23 0.16
CA PRO A 62 -6.02 -12.88 0.73
C PRO A 62 -5.64 -11.82 -0.31
N TYR A 63 -4.74 -12.14 -1.21
CA TYR A 63 -4.28 -11.22 -2.25
C TYR A 63 -5.35 -10.95 -3.34
N ALA A 64 -6.18 -11.96 -3.64
CA ALA A 64 -7.30 -11.77 -4.54
C ALA A 64 -8.39 -10.89 -3.90
N ILE A 65 -8.70 -11.14 -2.62
CA ILE A 65 -9.66 -10.36 -1.83
C ILE A 65 -9.20 -8.91 -1.69
N TYR A 66 -7.95 -8.67 -1.28
CA TYR A 66 -7.37 -7.34 -1.13
C TYR A 66 -7.44 -6.52 -2.41
N SER A 67 -7.13 -7.14 -3.53
CA SER A 67 -7.09 -6.46 -4.83
C SER A 67 -8.46 -6.40 -5.54
N ALA A 68 -9.50 -7.03 -4.99
CA ALA A 68 -10.85 -6.96 -5.53
C ALA A 68 -11.42 -5.54 -5.37
N GLY A 69 -11.79 -4.93 -6.50
CA GLY A 69 -12.33 -3.56 -6.49
C GLY A 69 -11.30 -2.44 -6.35
N GLU A 70 -10.01 -2.76 -6.27
CA GLU A 70 -8.97 -1.74 -6.20
C GLU A 70 -8.98 -0.83 -7.42
N THR A 71 -9.04 0.47 -7.18
CA THR A 71 -9.07 1.49 -8.24
C THR A 71 -7.67 1.80 -8.79
N GLN A 72 -7.61 2.45 -9.96
CA GLN A 72 -6.34 2.96 -10.49
C GLN A 72 -5.75 4.01 -9.55
N GLU A 73 -6.60 4.88 -8.99
CA GLU A 73 -6.20 5.92 -8.05
C GLU A 73 -5.51 5.33 -6.80
N HIS A 74 -6.01 4.23 -6.24
CA HIS A 74 -5.37 3.58 -5.10
C HIS A 74 -3.99 2.99 -5.45
N ARG A 75 -3.86 2.41 -6.64
CA ARG A 75 -2.55 1.94 -7.13
C ARG A 75 -1.54 3.08 -7.30
N ASP A 76 -1.99 4.20 -7.89
CA ASP A 76 -1.15 5.39 -8.06
C ASP A 76 -0.74 5.96 -6.69
N ALA A 77 -1.64 5.93 -5.70
CA ALA A 77 -1.35 6.33 -4.32
C ALA A 77 -0.23 5.49 -3.69
N LYS A 78 -0.31 4.17 -3.81
CA LYS A 78 0.73 3.27 -3.27
C LYS A 78 2.11 3.52 -3.89
N GLU A 79 2.17 3.65 -5.22
CA GLU A 79 3.44 3.97 -5.89
C GLU A 79 3.99 5.33 -5.49
N LEU A 80 3.12 6.34 -5.41
CA LEU A 80 3.49 7.68 -4.96
C LEU A 80 4.06 7.64 -3.54
N LEU A 81 3.35 7.02 -2.60
CA LEU A 81 3.80 6.90 -1.21
C LEU A 81 5.15 6.20 -1.11
N ARG A 82 5.33 5.09 -1.83
CA ARG A 82 6.62 4.41 -1.84
C ARG A 82 7.73 5.32 -2.38
N SER A 83 7.49 6.02 -3.48
CA SER A 83 8.48 6.89 -4.13
C SER A 83 8.87 8.05 -3.22
N GLU A 84 7.89 8.81 -2.73
CA GLU A 84 8.11 10.00 -1.90
C GLU A 84 8.76 9.64 -0.57
N MET A 85 8.27 8.59 0.11
CA MET A 85 8.86 8.15 1.37
C MET A 85 10.25 7.54 1.17
N SER A 86 10.50 6.84 0.05
CA SER A 86 11.87 6.36 -0.26
C SER A 86 12.84 7.51 -0.48
N GLN A 87 12.42 8.59 -1.13
CA GLN A 87 13.24 9.78 -1.27
C GLN A 87 13.51 10.43 0.09
N MET A 88 12.44 10.67 0.86
CA MET A 88 12.55 11.32 2.17
C MET A 88 13.43 10.51 3.14
N PHE A 89 13.23 9.19 3.25
CA PHE A 89 14.03 8.36 4.14
C PHE A 89 15.44 8.14 3.61
N GLY A 90 15.64 8.06 2.29
CA GLY A 90 16.94 7.88 1.64
C GLY A 90 17.94 8.99 1.91
N GLU A 91 17.46 10.18 2.32
CA GLU A 91 18.34 11.26 2.78
C GLU A 91 18.99 10.99 4.14
N TYR A 92 18.42 10.09 4.94
CA TYR A 92 18.80 9.86 6.33
C TYR A 92 19.14 8.41 6.66
N THR A 93 18.68 7.44 5.87
CA THR A 93 18.78 6.01 6.18
C THR A 93 18.61 5.13 4.94
N ASP A 94 19.10 3.89 5.04
CA ASP A 94 18.92 2.83 4.02
C ASP A 94 17.60 2.06 4.21
N ALA A 95 16.51 2.75 4.53
CA ALA A 95 15.20 2.12 4.68
C ALA A 95 14.71 1.54 3.35
N VAL A 96 14.16 0.33 3.40
CA VAL A 96 13.64 -0.38 2.22
C VAL A 96 12.12 -0.32 2.22
N GLY A 97 11.54 0.31 1.18
CA GLY A 97 10.09 0.39 0.95
C GLY A 97 9.59 -0.69 0.01
N GLU A 98 8.64 -1.49 0.49
CA GLU A 98 7.99 -2.58 -0.25
C GLU A 98 6.49 -2.34 -0.38
N LEU A 99 5.95 -2.59 -1.60
CA LEU A 99 4.51 -2.54 -1.87
C LEU A 99 3.84 -3.83 -1.41
N GLU A 100 2.59 -3.73 -0.95
CA GLU A 100 1.67 -4.87 -0.77
C GLU A 100 2.28 -6.01 0.05
N VAL A 101 2.76 -5.70 1.24
CA VAL A 101 3.37 -6.69 2.13
C VAL A 101 2.31 -7.45 2.90
N TYR A 102 2.26 -8.77 2.70
CA TYR A 102 1.35 -9.65 3.42
C TYR A 102 1.82 -9.86 4.87
N LEU A 103 0.91 -9.64 5.80
CA LEU A 103 1.11 -9.78 7.24
C LEU A 103 0.06 -10.75 7.79
N PRO A 104 0.45 -11.97 8.15
CA PRO A 104 -0.46 -12.97 8.74
C PRO A 104 -0.71 -12.71 10.23
N GLU A 105 -1.73 -13.39 10.77
CA GLU A 105 -1.97 -13.54 12.22
C GLU A 105 -2.11 -12.22 12.96
N MET A 106 -2.98 -11.34 12.48
CA MET A 106 -3.30 -10.07 13.11
C MET A 106 -4.20 -10.22 14.35
N LEU A 107 -4.23 -9.21 15.21
CA LEU A 107 -5.03 -9.19 16.44
C LEU A 107 -6.54 -9.20 16.13
N ASN A 108 -7.00 -8.33 15.24
CA ASN A 108 -8.41 -8.16 14.89
C ASN A 108 -8.79 -8.80 13.55
N ALA A 109 -7.84 -9.38 12.82
CA ALA A 109 -8.06 -10.00 11.53
C ALA A 109 -7.14 -11.21 11.34
N LYS A 110 -7.48 -12.08 10.38
CA LYS A 110 -6.61 -13.22 10.03
C LYS A 110 -5.32 -12.77 9.33
N TRP A 111 -5.38 -11.65 8.63
CA TRP A 111 -4.27 -11.10 7.86
C TRP A 111 -4.54 -9.64 7.50
N ARG A 112 -3.46 -8.93 7.17
CA ARG A 112 -3.46 -7.63 6.50
C ARG A 112 -2.51 -7.67 5.31
N ILE A 113 -2.69 -6.73 4.39
CA ILE A 113 -1.70 -6.42 3.35
C ILE A 113 -1.44 -4.93 3.48
N ALA A 114 -0.23 -4.58 3.87
CA ALA A 114 0.19 -3.19 3.95
C ALA A 114 0.36 -2.61 2.54
N ASP A 115 -0.19 -1.43 2.29
CA ASP A 115 -0.06 -0.76 0.99
C ASP A 115 1.41 -0.50 0.67
N VAL A 116 2.14 0.10 1.61
CA VAL A 116 3.60 0.26 1.57
C VAL A 116 4.17 -0.01 2.96
N LEU A 117 5.14 -0.89 3.07
CA LEU A 117 5.86 -1.15 4.32
C LEU A 117 7.33 -0.74 4.18
N PHE A 118 7.79 0.16 5.03
CA PHE A 118 9.21 0.47 5.18
C PHE A 118 9.83 -0.31 6.33
N THR A 119 11.00 -0.89 6.06
CA THR A 119 11.84 -1.55 7.06
C THR A 119 13.16 -0.81 7.16
N PHE A 120 13.49 -0.35 8.35
CA PHE A 120 14.70 0.40 8.64
C PHE A 120 15.83 -0.53 9.08
N PRO A 121 17.12 -0.12 8.95
CA PRO A 121 18.26 -0.96 9.31
C PRO A 121 18.29 -1.42 10.78
N ASN A 122 17.66 -0.67 11.68
CA ASN A 122 17.51 -1.01 13.10
C ASN A 122 16.36 -1.99 13.39
N GLY A 123 15.65 -2.46 12.36
CA GLY A 123 14.49 -3.33 12.47
C GLY A 123 13.15 -2.62 12.71
N TRP A 124 13.14 -1.29 12.83
CA TRP A 124 11.90 -0.52 12.90
C TRP A 124 11.12 -0.64 11.61
N ARG A 125 9.79 -0.73 11.71
CA ARG A 125 8.89 -0.88 10.55
C ARG A 125 7.77 0.15 10.59
N ILE A 126 7.48 0.73 9.43
CA ILE A 126 6.40 1.71 9.26
C ILE A 126 5.53 1.30 8.07
N ALA A 127 4.23 1.12 8.29
CA ALA A 127 3.25 0.98 7.22
C ALA A 127 2.70 2.35 6.83
N HIS A 128 2.60 2.62 5.53
CA HIS A 128 1.89 3.75 4.97
C HIS A 128 0.66 3.23 4.24
N GLU A 129 -0.52 3.60 4.71
CA GLU A 129 -1.82 3.15 4.22
C GLU A 129 -2.55 4.29 3.48
N ALA A 130 -2.92 4.05 2.22
CA ALA A 130 -3.66 5.01 1.40
C ALA A 130 -5.17 4.80 1.57
N GLN A 131 -5.80 5.53 2.48
CA GLN A 131 -7.24 5.45 2.71
C GLN A 131 -7.98 6.46 1.84
N LEU A 132 -8.34 6.06 0.62
CA LEU A 132 -9.03 6.94 -0.35
C LEU A 132 -10.55 6.94 -0.15
N ALA A 133 -11.14 5.77 0.11
CA ALA A 133 -12.56 5.59 0.36
C ALA A 133 -12.94 5.90 1.81
N ALA A 134 -14.24 6.04 2.04
CA ALA A 134 -14.79 6.15 3.40
C ALA A 134 -14.47 4.88 4.22
N ILE A 135 -14.16 5.08 5.50
CA ILE A 135 -13.88 4.02 6.49
C ILE A 135 -14.48 4.43 7.83
N SER A 136 -14.98 3.49 8.62
CA SER A 136 -15.42 3.81 9.99
C SER A 136 -14.20 4.07 10.89
N THR A 137 -14.40 4.87 11.94
CA THR A 137 -13.33 5.13 12.93
C THR A 137 -12.97 3.86 13.68
N GLU A 138 -13.93 2.97 13.91
CA GLU A 138 -13.74 1.67 14.54
C GLU A 138 -12.85 0.76 13.69
N ASP A 139 -13.09 0.70 12.37
CA ASP A 139 -12.25 -0.08 11.45
C ASP A 139 -10.83 0.50 11.34
N LEU A 140 -10.73 1.84 11.35
CA LEU A 140 -9.44 2.52 11.33
C LEU A 140 -8.62 2.20 12.58
N ALA A 141 -9.26 2.24 13.75
CA ALA A 141 -8.65 1.88 15.04
C ALA A 141 -8.24 0.41 15.08
N ALA A 142 -9.13 -0.50 14.71
CA ALA A 142 -8.84 -1.95 14.70
C ALA A 142 -7.67 -2.30 13.74
N ARG A 143 -7.62 -1.65 12.58
CA ARG A 143 -6.48 -1.83 11.65
C ARG A 143 -5.18 -1.26 12.21
N THR A 144 -5.23 -0.14 12.93
CA THR A 144 -4.07 0.44 13.61
C THR A 144 -3.55 -0.49 14.70
N GLU A 145 -4.45 -1.08 15.52
CA GLU A 145 -4.08 -2.06 16.53
C GLU A 145 -3.45 -3.33 15.92
N ASP A 146 -3.93 -3.79 14.77
CA ASP A 146 -3.35 -4.92 14.05
C ASP A 146 -1.89 -4.65 13.70
N TYR A 147 -1.56 -3.49 13.14
CA TYR A 147 -0.17 -3.10 12.84
C TYR A 147 0.68 -3.00 14.12
N ASN A 148 0.18 -2.30 15.12
CA ASN A 148 0.89 -2.12 16.39
C ASN A 148 1.18 -3.44 17.10
N SER A 149 0.26 -4.43 17.02
CA SER A 149 0.45 -5.78 17.58
C SER A 149 1.63 -6.53 16.97
N GLN A 150 2.02 -6.17 15.76
CA GLN A 150 3.18 -6.72 15.03
C GLN A 150 4.44 -5.86 15.18
N GLY A 151 4.40 -4.83 16.03
CA GLY A 151 5.50 -3.85 16.18
C GLY A 151 5.72 -3.01 14.92
N ILE A 152 4.64 -2.69 14.21
CA ILE A 152 4.64 -1.85 13.02
C ILE A 152 3.87 -0.58 13.34
N ASP A 153 4.53 0.58 13.22
CA ASP A 153 3.85 1.85 13.26
C ASP A 153 3.07 2.06 11.96
N VAL A 154 1.94 2.77 12.00
CA VAL A 154 1.14 3.01 10.79
C VAL A 154 0.81 4.48 10.62
N PHE A 155 0.95 4.97 9.39
CA PHE A 155 0.53 6.31 8.98
C PHE A 155 -0.57 6.22 7.93
N TRP A 156 -1.70 6.88 8.22
CA TRP A 156 -2.88 6.91 7.37
C TRP A 156 -2.84 8.14 6.47
N TRP A 157 -2.90 7.90 5.18
CA TRP A 157 -2.95 8.93 4.15
C TRP A 157 -4.36 9.04 3.60
N PHE A 158 -5.09 10.08 4.02
CA PHE A 158 -6.49 10.25 3.67
C PHE A 158 -6.63 10.92 2.30
N GLY A 159 -7.34 10.25 1.39
CA GLY A 159 -7.76 10.83 0.11
C GLY A 159 -9.08 11.60 0.25
N ARG A 160 -9.52 12.18 -0.87
CA ARG A 160 -10.65 13.11 -0.92
C ARG A 160 -11.91 12.63 -0.22
N ASP A 161 -12.30 11.35 -0.38
CA ASP A 161 -13.55 10.86 0.21
C ASP A 161 -13.40 10.49 1.69
N ALA A 162 -12.25 9.99 2.09
CA ALA A 162 -11.93 9.80 3.51
C ALA A 162 -11.87 11.12 4.29
N LEU A 163 -11.36 12.20 3.69
CA LEU A 163 -11.31 13.55 4.27
C LEU A 163 -12.69 14.14 4.58
N LYS A 164 -13.76 13.67 3.93
CA LYS A 164 -15.13 14.11 4.24
C LYS A 164 -15.63 13.58 5.59
N GLN A 165 -14.97 12.58 6.14
CA GLN A 165 -15.32 11.98 7.42
C GLN A 165 -14.54 12.65 8.56
N ARG A 166 -15.13 13.73 9.10
CA ARG A 166 -14.53 14.55 10.17
C ARG A 166 -14.08 13.70 11.38
N ALA A 167 -14.84 12.67 11.75
CA ALA A 167 -14.52 11.79 12.86
C ALA A 167 -13.13 11.10 12.68
N ASN A 168 -12.77 10.71 11.46
CA ASN A 168 -11.49 10.09 11.18
C ASN A 168 -10.33 11.08 11.30
N LEU A 169 -10.55 12.34 10.91
CA LEU A 169 -9.54 13.39 11.06
C LEU A 169 -9.34 13.73 12.55
N GLU A 170 -10.43 13.86 13.31
CA GLU A 170 -10.39 14.09 14.77
C GLU A 170 -9.71 12.93 15.49
N TRP A 171 -10.00 11.69 15.08
CA TRP A 171 -9.32 10.50 15.60
C TRP A 171 -7.81 10.54 15.32
N SER A 172 -7.41 10.81 14.06
CA SER A 172 -5.99 10.91 13.67
C SER A 172 -5.27 12.00 14.45
N MET A 173 -5.92 13.18 14.59
CA MET A 173 -5.40 14.27 15.40
C MET A 173 -5.23 13.89 16.87
N ALA A 174 -6.16 13.13 17.44
CA ALA A 174 -6.08 12.69 18.84
C ALA A 174 -4.94 11.69 19.07
N ILE A 175 -4.72 10.77 18.13
CA ILE A 175 -3.71 9.70 18.25
C ILE A 175 -2.30 10.19 17.89
N TYR A 176 -2.16 10.92 16.77
CA TYR A 176 -0.86 11.29 16.20
C TYR A 176 -0.52 12.77 16.39
N GLY A 177 -1.50 13.64 16.69
CA GLY A 177 -1.33 15.09 16.70
C GLY A 177 -1.37 15.73 15.31
N PHE A 178 -1.61 14.93 14.25
CA PHE A 178 -1.71 15.38 12.88
C PHE A 178 -2.58 14.42 12.05
N PHE A 179 -2.93 14.81 10.83
CA PHE A 179 -3.37 13.89 9.79
C PHE A 179 -2.61 14.16 8.48
N LEU A 180 -2.51 13.13 7.65
CA LEU A 180 -1.83 13.18 6.36
C LEU A 180 -2.86 13.13 5.24
N GLN A 181 -2.70 13.98 4.25
CA GLN A 181 -3.55 14.01 3.06
C GLN A 181 -2.75 13.57 1.85
N ILE A 182 -3.38 12.76 1.01
CA ILE A 182 -2.85 12.40 -0.30
C ILE A 182 -3.81 12.88 -1.40
N GLU A 183 -3.27 13.60 -2.36
CA GLU A 183 -3.99 14.02 -3.56
C GLU A 183 -3.35 13.38 -4.78
N ILE A 184 -4.20 12.78 -5.64
CA ILE A 184 -3.78 12.16 -6.88
C ILE A 184 -4.38 12.94 -8.04
N SER A 185 -3.60 13.66 -8.91
CA SER A 185 -4.10 14.42 -10.03
C SER A 185 -4.33 13.54 -11.26
N ASP A 186 -5.25 13.92 -12.15
CA ASP A 186 -5.56 13.20 -13.38
C ASP A 186 -4.52 13.39 -14.51
N THR A 187 -3.52 14.24 -14.31
CA THR A 187 -2.50 14.52 -15.32
C THR A 187 -1.29 13.59 -15.17
N LYS A 188 -0.96 12.88 -16.24
CA LYS A 188 0.10 11.86 -16.29
C LYS A 188 1.52 12.35 -15.92
N ASP A 189 1.74 13.66 -15.87
CA ASP A 189 3.07 14.27 -15.74
C ASP A 189 3.25 15.21 -14.53
N GLN A 190 2.25 15.33 -13.66
CA GLN A 190 2.40 16.16 -12.47
C GLN A 190 2.26 15.32 -11.19
N PHE A 191 3.39 15.14 -10.55
CA PHE A 191 3.48 14.59 -9.20
C PHE A 191 2.66 15.43 -8.23
N LYS A 192 2.04 14.77 -7.31
CA LYS A 192 1.02 15.28 -6.46
C LYS A 192 1.48 15.45 -5.06
N THR A 193 0.80 16.34 -4.43
CA THR A 193 1.18 16.86 -3.13
C THR A 193 0.74 15.88 -2.05
N VAL A 194 1.70 15.43 -1.28
CA VAL A 194 1.50 14.89 0.04
C VAL A 194 1.50 16.08 1.00
N VAL A 195 0.39 16.35 1.65
CA VAL A 195 0.28 17.48 2.57
C VAL A 195 0.14 16.96 3.99
N LEU A 196 1.06 17.40 4.85
CA LEU A 196 0.98 17.20 6.29
C LEU A 196 0.12 18.34 6.88
N HIS A 197 -1.01 17.99 7.47
CA HIS A 197 -1.81 18.91 8.28
C HIS A 197 -1.51 18.63 9.75
N SER A 198 -0.71 19.49 10.38
CA SER A 198 -0.58 19.51 11.83
C SER A 198 -1.69 20.33 12.47
N ALA A 199 -2.11 19.99 13.69
CA ALA A 199 -2.84 20.94 14.49
C ALA A 199 -1.90 22.10 14.78
N ASP A 200 -2.24 23.30 14.31
CA ASP A 200 -1.71 24.49 14.95
C ASP A 200 -2.16 24.40 16.41
N ARG A 201 -1.21 24.18 17.31
CA ARG A 201 -1.44 24.50 18.71
C ARG A 201 -1.67 25.99 18.69
N ALA A 202 -2.96 26.38 18.74
CA ALA A 202 -3.30 27.73 19.12
C ALA A 202 -2.53 27.98 20.41
N ALA A 203 -1.55 28.87 20.34
CA ALA A 203 -0.87 29.34 21.52
C ALA A 203 -1.94 30.09 22.33
N ASP A 204 -2.39 29.49 23.44
CA ASP A 204 -3.00 30.21 24.53
C ASP A 204 -1.93 31.04 25.25
#